data_c917066865c9aaf210c37361a7cf6360
#
_entry.id   c917066865c9aaf210c37361a7cf6360
#
_cell.length_a   1.000
_cell.length_b   1.000
_cell.length_c   1.000
_cell.angle_alpha   90.00
_cell.angle_beta   90.00
_cell.angle_gamma   90.00
#
_symmetry.space_group_name_H-M   'P 1'
#
loop_
_entity.id
_entity.type
_entity.pdbx_description
1 polymer ?
#
loop_
_entity_poly.entity_id
_entity_poly.type
_entity_poly.pdbx_seq_one_letter_code
_entity_poly.pdbx_strand_id
1 'polypeptide(L)'
;ARFYAIKLFEHDALVEAELDLSPFQRKEIKDIIRITEEIFTEDAESIVINERYAFIERVCQMAQSHTEDFALTLSDKIDRIVTNRILALPIFAAVMYLVYFLSIQTVGTMWTDWANDVLFGKYVPDLVTSGLDFLQVQDWLKSLIVDGIVAGIGTVLGFLPQIFVLFICLGVLEDIGYMSRIAFVMDRIFRRFGLSGKSFIPMLISTGCGVPAVMSSRTIENERDRRITIMTATFMPCSAKLE
;
A
#
# COMPACT_ATOMS: atom_id res chain seq x y z
N ALA A 1 37.67 0.73 1.36
CA ALA A 1 37.54 -0.58 0.69
C ALA A 1 36.20 -1.26 1.04
N ARG A 2 35.88 -1.48 2.34
CA ARG A 2 34.66 -2.22 2.76
C ARG A 2 33.33 -1.58 2.29
N PHE A 3 33.20 -0.25 2.34
CA PHE A 3 32.01 0.47 1.89
C PHE A 3 31.76 0.23 0.39
N TYR A 4 32.76 0.40 -0.45
CA TYR A 4 32.66 0.18 -1.89
C TYR A 4 32.34 -1.28 -2.22
N ALA A 5 32.89 -2.25 -1.48
CA ALA A 5 32.59 -3.65 -1.68
C ALA A 5 31.11 -3.96 -1.40
N ILE A 6 30.55 -3.43 -0.33
CA ILE A 6 29.12 -3.61 -0.02
C ILE A 6 28.26 -2.94 -1.08
N LYS A 7 28.60 -1.73 -1.50
CA LYS A 7 27.82 -1.02 -2.53
C LYS A 7 27.87 -1.69 -3.91
N LEU A 8 29.02 -2.26 -4.28
CA LEU A 8 29.13 -3.10 -5.49
C LEU A 8 28.28 -4.37 -5.38
N PHE A 9 28.22 -4.98 -4.20
CA PHE A 9 27.39 -6.14 -3.94
C PHE A 9 25.90 -5.80 -4.00
N GLU A 10 25.47 -4.62 -3.54
CA GLU A 10 24.11 -4.07 -3.64
C GLU A 10 23.75 -3.58 -5.06
N HIS A 11 24.61 -3.77 -6.07
CA HIS A 11 24.41 -3.28 -7.45
C HIS A 11 24.24 -1.76 -7.59
N ASP A 12 24.90 -0.96 -6.75
CA ASP A 12 24.85 0.50 -6.82
C ASP A 12 25.53 1.00 -8.09
N ALA A 13 24.71 1.48 -9.05
CA ALA A 13 25.17 1.92 -10.36
C ALA A 13 26.11 3.14 -10.29
N LEU A 14 25.97 4.01 -9.28
CA LEU A 14 26.83 5.18 -9.10
C LEU A 14 28.24 4.76 -8.72
N VAL A 15 28.34 3.79 -7.80
CA VAL A 15 29.64 3.26 -7.34
C VAL A 15 30.29 2.41 -8.43
N GLU A 16 29.51 1.64 -9.20
CA GLU A 16 30.03 0.88 -10.36
C GLU A 16 30.59 1.80 -11.45
N ALA A 17 30.01 2.98 -11.63
CA ALA A 17 30.49 3.99 -12.59
C ALA A 17 31.72 4.77 -12.10
N GLU A 18 31.84 5.00 -10.79
CA GLU A 18 32.95 5.75 -10.17
C GLU A 18 34.23 4.90 -10.09
N LEU A 19 34.07 3.60 -9.94
CA LEU A 19 35.20 2.66 -9.85
C LEU A 19 35.60 2.21 -11.26
N ASP A 20 36.86 2.48 -11.64
CA ASP A 20 37.45 2.10 -12.92
C ASP A 20 37.81 0.61 -12.91
N LEU A 21 36.78 -0.24 -12.91
CA LEU A 21 36.91 -1.71 -12.84
C LEU A 21 37.22 -2.28 -14.22
N SER A 22 38.22 -3.14 -14.29
CA SER A 22 38.52 -3.90 -15.50
C SER A 22 37.36 -4.84 -15.87
N PRO A 23 37.17 -5.17 -17.16
CA PRO A 23 36.10 -6.08 -17.60
C PRO A 23 36.16 -7.44 -16.89
N PHE A 24 37.34 -7.91 -16.55
CA PHE A 24 37.57 -9.17 -15.83
C PHE A 24 37.06 -9.08 -14.38
N GLN A 25 37.44 -8.03 -13.65
CA GLN A 25 36.97 -7.80 -12.27
C GLN A 25 35.45 -7.63 -12.19
N ARG A 26 34.87 -6.92 -13.15
CA ARG A 26 33.40 -6.74 -13.22
C ARG A 26 32.68 -8.08 -13.42
N LYS A 27 33.23 -8.99 -14.23
CA LYS A 27 32.68 -10.32 -14.40
C LYS A 27 32.78 -11.16 -13.13
N GLU A 28 33.94 -11.13 -12.49
CA GLU A 28 34.19 -11.88 -11.25
C GLU A 28 33.27 -11.43 -10.12
N ILE A 29 33.04 -10.12 -9.94
CA ILE A 29 32.10 -9.58 -8.97
C ILE A 29 30.67 -10.07 -9.24
N LYS A 30 30.22 -10.02 -10.50
CA LYS A 30 28.87 -10.51 -10.87
C LYS A 30 28.70 -12.01 -10.63
N ASP A 31 29.72 -12.81 -10.89
CA ASP A 31 29.67 -14.25 -10.64
C ASP A 31 29.62 -14.54 -9.12
N ILE A 32 30.35 -13.80 -8.28
CA ILE A 32 30.29 -13.91 -6.83
C ILE A 32 28.89 -13.54 -6.30
N ILE A 33 28.33 -12.45 -6.77
CA ILE A 33 26.99 -11.99 -6.36
C ILE A 33 25.97 -13.08 -6.72
N ARG A 34 25.96 -13.55 -7.95
CA ARG A 34 25.03 -14.59 -8.41
C ARG A 34 25.13 -15.88 -7.58
N ILE A 35 26.34 -16.34 -7.29
CA ILE A 35 26.54 -17.54 -6.46
C ILE A 35 25.99 -17.31 -5.04
N THR A 36 26.20 -16.12 -4.49
CA THR A 36 25.72 -15.78 -3.15
C THR A 36 24.19 -15.70 -3.11
N GLU A 37 23.55 -15.11 -4.11
CA GLU A 37 22.11 -15.06 -4.25
C GLU A 37 21.48 -16.44 -4.41
N GLU A 38 22.15 -17.34 -5.15
CA GLU A 38 21.71 -18.75 -5.29
C GLU A 38 21.81 -19.51 -3.96
N ILE A 39 22.86 -19.28 -3.16
CA ILE A 39 23.05 -19.94 -1.86
C ILE A 39 22.01 -19.47 -0.84
N PHE A 40 21.79 -18.17 -0.76
CA PHE A 40 20.87 -17.57 0.22
C PHE A 40 19.42 -17.54 -0.26
N THR A 41 19.16 -17.79 -1.55
CA THR A 41 17.83 -17.69 -2.18
C THR A 41 17.18 -16.32 -2.00
N GLU A 42 17.99 -15.30 -1.86
CA GLU A 42 17.60 -13.89 -1.64
C GLU A 42 18.44 -12.99 -2.54
N ASP A 43 17.92 -11.81 -2.87
CA ASP A 43 18.68 -10.80 -3.62
C ASP A 43 19.79 -10.17 -2.77
N ALA A 44 20.83 -9.67 -3.42
CA ALA A 44 22.06 -9.16 -2.79
C ALA A 44 21.77 -8.05 -1.74
N GLU A 45 20.78 -7.19 -2.00
CA GLU A 45 20.38 -6.11 -1.10
C GLU A 45 19.75 -6.66 0.18
N SER A 46 18.84 -7.63 0.06
CA SER A 46 18.20 -8.31 1.19
C SER A 46 19.21 -9.05 2.06
N ILE A 47 20.19 -9.72 1.45
CA ILE A 47 21.26 -10.42 2.17
C ILE A 47 22.04 -9.43 3.06
N VAL A 48 22.43 -8.27 2.51
CA VAL A 48 23.19 -7.26 3.29
C VAL A 48 22.33 -6.70 4.43
N ILE A 49 21.05 -6.44 4.17
CA ILE A 49 20.12 -5.94 5.20
C ILE A 49 19.95 -6.97 6.31
N ASN A 50 19.73 -8.23 5.97
CA ASN A 50 19.55 -9.31 6.94
C ASN A 50 20.80 -9.50 7.82
N GLU A 51 21.99 -9.46 7.25
CA GLU A 51 23.24 -9.55 7.99
C GLU A 51 23.47 -8.34 8.91
N ARG A 52 23.08 -7.14 8.48
CA ARG A 52 23.12 -5.94 9.35
C ARG A 52 22.19 -6.09 10.54
N TYR A 53 20.96 -6.56 10.32
CA TYR A 53 20.01 -6.79 11.41
C TYR A 53 20.47 -7.91 12.35
N ALA A 54 21.00 -9.01 11.83
CA ALA A 54 21.56 -10.08 12.65
C ALA A 54 22.73 -9.59 13.52
N PHE A 55 23.57 -8.70 12.99
CA PHE A 55 24.64 -8.07 13.76
C PHE A 55 24.09 -7.15 14.87
N ILE A 56 23.11 -6.31 14.55
CA ILE A 56 22.44 -5.41 15.50
C ILE A 56 21.79 -6.23 16.62
N GLU A 57 21.05 -7.28 16.27
CA GLU A 57 20.40 -8.17 17.23
C GLU A 57 21.41 -8.80 18.20
N ARG A 58 22.53 -9.28 17.68
CA ARG A 58 23.61 -9.87 18.50
C ARG A 58 24.21 -8.85 19.47
N VAL A 59 24.43 -7.62 19.00
CA VAL A 59 24.95 -6.53 19.86
C VAL A 59 23.91 -6.12 20.90
N CYS A 60 22.64 -6.01 20.52
CA CYS A 60 21.56 -5.71 21.46
C CYS A 60 21.41 -6.80 22.53
N GLN A 61 21.48 -8.07 22.16
CA GLN A 61 21.43 -9.19 23.12
C GLN A 61 22.60 -9.16 24.12
N MET A 62 23.78 -8.74 23.69
CA MET A 62 24.93 -8.57 24.61
C MET A 62 24.81 -7.35 25.50
N ALA A 63 24.12 -6.30 25.05
CA ALA A 63 23.96 -5.04 25.78
C ALA A 63 22.75 -5.02 26.72
N GLN A 64 21.73 -5.86 26.44
CA GLN A 64 20.54 -5.97 27.29
C GLN A 64 20.82 -6.89 28.48
N SER A 65 20.87 -6.30 29.67
CA SER A 65 20.72 -7.08 30.90
C SER A 65 19.26 -7.44 31.06
N HIS A 66 18.89 -8.71 30.92
CA HIS A 66 17.54 -9.19 31.16
C HIS A 66 17.17 -8.96 32.63
N THR A 67 16.38 -7.95 32.89
CA THR A 67 15.58 -7.89 34.10
C THR A 67 14.37 -8.82 33.85
N GLU A 68 14.23 -9.86 34.62
CA GLU A 68 13.30 -11.01 34.42
C GLU A 68 11.80 -10.68 34.55
N ASP A 69 11.35 -9.45 34.36
CA ASP A 69 9.94 -9.09 34.45
C ASP A 69 9.37 -8.56 33.12
N PHE A 70 9.48 -9.34 32.05
CA PHE A 70 8.60 -9.16 30.91
C PHE A 70 7.24 -9.83 31.19
N ALA A 71 6.43 -9.20 32.03
CA ALA A 71 5.01 -9.46 31.99
C ALA A 71 4.54 -9.18 30.54
N LEU A 72 4.11 -10.23 29.82
CA LEU A 72 3.57 -10.13 28.47
C LEU A 72 2.59 -8.98 28.41
N THR A 73 2.95 -7.93 27.70
CA THR A 73 2.08 -6.77 27.52
C THR A 73 0.82 -7.21 26.79
N LEU A 74 -0.27 -6.47 26.95
CA LEU A 74 -1.53 -6.75 26.26
C LEU A 74 -1.32 -6.78 24.74
N SER A 75 -0.38 -5.97 24.25
CA SER A 75 0.06 -5.95 22.86
C SER A 75 0.65 -7.30 22.42
N ASP A 76 1.55 -7.89 23.23
CA ASP A 76 2.19 -9.18 22.91
C ASP A 76 1.18 -10.33 22.85
N LYS A 77 0.13 -10.28 23.69
CA LYS A 77 -0.94 -11.28 23.65
C LYS A 77 -1.79 -11.16 22.39
N ILE A 78 -2.12 -9.92 21.99
CA ILE A 78 -2.86 -9.64 20.75
C ILE A 78 -2.01 -10.08 19.57
N ASP A 79 -0.72 -9.76 19.55
CA ASP A 79 0.22 -10.13 18.49
C ASP A 79 0.30 -11.63 18.31
N ARG A 80 0.39 -12.38 19.38
CA ARG A 80 0.43 -13.85 19.34
C ARG A 80 -0.81 -14.46 18.70
N ILE A 81 -1.97 -13.80 18.81
CA ILE A 81 -3.22 -14.26 18.20
C ILE A 81 -3.27 -13.81 16.73
N VAL A 82 -2.96 -12.55 16.46
CA VAL A 82 -3.06 -11.93 15.13
C VAL A 82 -2.00 -12.48 14.17
N THR A 83 -0.80 -12.81 14.66
CA THR A 83 0.28 -13.39 13.84
C THR A 83 0.27 -14.92 13.79
N ASN A 84 -0.72 -15.56 14.41
CA ASN A 84 -0.87 -17.02 14.36
C ASN A 84 -1.15 -17.47 12.92
N ARG A 85 -0.33 -18.38 12.40
CA ARG A 85 -0.32 -18.85 11.01
C ARG A 85 -1.69 -19.25 10.45
N ILE A 86 -2.57 -19.79 11.27
CA ILE A 86 -3.90 -20.28 10.84
C ILE A 86 -4.97 -19.20 11.07
N LEU A 87 -4.88 -18.49 12.22
CA LEU A 87 -5.86 -17.49 12.63
C LEU A 87 -5.66 -16.12 11.95
N ALA A 88 -4.46 -15.82 11.48
CA ALA A 88 -4.16 -14.52 10.85
C ALA A 88 -5.02 -14.24 9.61
N LEU A 89 -5.22 -15.24 8.74
CA LEU A 89 -6.04 -15.11 7.52
C LEU A 89 -7.52 -14.83 7.81
N PRO A 90 -8.23 -15.62 8.65
CA PRO A 90 -9.62 -15.34 8.96
C PRO A 90 -9.81 -14.04 9.76
N ILE A 91 -8.89 -13.70 10.68
CA ILE A 91 -8.93 -12.42 11.39
C ILE A 91 -8.75 -11.26 10.41
N PHE A 92 -7.81 -11.39 9.48
CA PHE A 92 -7.61 -10.40 8.44
C PHE A 92 -8.86 -10.21 7.58
N ALA A 93 -9.48 -11.30 7.11
CA ALA A 93 -10.70 -11.24 6.35
C ALA A 93 -11.85 -10.58 7.14
N ALA A 94 -11.98 -10.86 8.43
CA ALA A 94 -12.98 -10.26 9.31
C ALA A 94 -12.74 -8.75 9.51
N VAL A 95 -11.48 -8.33 9.74
CA VAL A 95 -11.12 -6.92 9.89
C VAL A 95 -11.38 -6.16 8.58
N MET A 96 -10.97 -6.71 7.45
CA MET A 96 -11.23 -6.09 6.14
C MET A 96 -12.72 -6.01 5.84
N TYR A 97 -13.48 -7.06 6.12
CA TYR A 97 -14.93 -7.03 5.98
C TYR A 97 -15.56 -5.94 6.84
N LEU A 98 -15.11 -5.77 8.08
CA LEU A 98 -15.60 -4.72 8.97
C LEU A 98 -15.28 -3.33 8.44
N VAL A 99 -14.08 -3.11 7.92
CA VAL A 99 -13.68 -1.84 7.30
C VAL A 99 -14.57 -1.52 6.09
N TYR A 100 -14.78 -2.51 5.20
CA TYR A 100 -15.67 -2.34 4.06
C TYR A 100 -17.10 -2.09 4.46
N PHE A 101 -17.61 -2.83 5.44
CA PHE A 101 -18.97 -2.66 5.94
C PHE A 101 -19.19 -1.25 6.53
N LEU A 102 -18.25 -0.75 7.31
CA LEU A 102 -18.30 0.60 7.86
C LEU A 102 -18.19 1.67 6.77
N SER A 103 -17.27 1.49 5.82
CA SER A 103 -17.00 2.48 4.78
C SER A 103 -18.08 2.52 3.70
N ILE A 104 -18.59 1.35 3.27
CA ILE A 104 -19.50 1.27 2.13
C ILE A 104 -20.96 1.23 2.57
N GLN A 105 -21.32 0.47 3.63
CA GLN A 105 -22.71 0.22 3.96
C GLN A 105 -23.30 1.09 5.08
N THR A 106 -22.47 1.75 5.87
CA THR A 106 -22.98 2.55 7.00
C THR A 106 -22.64 4.03 6.88
N VAL A 107 -21.46 4.40 7.30
CA VAL A 107 -21.05 5.81 7.37
C VAL A 107 -20.84 6.38 5.96
N GLY A 108 -20.21 5.59 5.07
CA GLY A 108 -19.91 6.06 3.72
C GLY A 108 -21.17 6.35 2.91
N THR A 109 -22.14 5.42 2.85
CA THR A 109 -23.39 5.64 2.11
C THR A 109 -24.20 6.79 2.67
N MET A 110 -24.36 6.89 3.98
CA MET A 110 -25.14 7.98 4.58
C MET A 110 -24.60 9.37 4.19
N TRP A 111 -23.28 9.51 4.16
CA TRP A 111 -22.66 10.80 3.77
C TRP A 111 -22.66 11.00 2.25
N THR A 112 -22.51 9.94 1.49
CA THR A 112 -22.58 9.98 0.03
C THR A 112 -23.99 10.30 -0.46
N ASP A 113 -25.02 9.69 0.12
CA ASP A 113 -26.43 9.98 -0.21
C ASP A 113 -26.78 11.42 0.17
N TRP A 114 -26.35 11.87 1.35
CA TRP A 114 -26.53 13.26 1.72
C TRP A 114 -25.85 14.23 0.74
N ALA A 115 -24.62 13.93 0.34
CA ALA A 115 -23.88 14.76 -0.61
C ALA A 115 -24.55 14.77 -1.99
N ASN A 116 -24.94 13.59 -2.48
CA ASN A 116 -25.59 13.46 -3.79
C ASN A 116 -26.99 14.06 -3.82
N ASP A 117 -27.82 13.77 -2.84
CA ASP A 117 -29.23 14.21 -2.86
C ASP A 117 -29.40 15.67 -2.47
N VAL A 118 -28.63 16.15 -1.50
CA VAL A 118 -28.78 17.50 -0.95
C VAL A 118 -27.88 18.48 -1.68
N LEU A 119 -26.57 18.19 -1.75
CA LEU A 119 -25.60 19.14 -2.30
C LEU A 119 -25.69 19.19 -3.83
N PHE A 120 -25.53 18.04 -4.50
CA PHE A 120 -25.48 17.95 -5.95
C PHE A 120 -26.84 17.70 -6.60
N GLY A 121 -27.83 17.18 -5.87
CA GLY A 121 -29.18 16.96 -6.37
C GLY A 121 -30.09 18.18 -6.29
N LYS A 122 -29.85 19.10 -5.32
CA LYS A 122 -30.69 20.28 -5.11
C LYS A 122 -29.91 21.58 -5.18
N TYR A 123 -28.99 21.82 -4.21
CA TYR A 123 -28.37 23.14 -4.05
C TYR A 123 -27.56 23.59 -5.27
N VAL A 124 -26.72 22.76 -5.82
CA VAL A 124 -25.85 23.14 -6.93
C VAL A 124 -26.65 23.29 -8.24
N PRO A 125 -27.54 22.38 -8.63
CA PRO A 125 -28.40 22.55 -9.82
C PRO A 125 -29.29 23.78 -9.72
N ASP A 126 -29.94 24.02 -8.56
CA ASP A 126 -30.82 25.18 -8.35
C ASP A 126 -30.05 26.51 -8.47
N LEU A 127 -28.86 26.57 -7.91
CA LEU A 127 -27.99 27.75 -7.98
C LEU A 127 -27.51 28.00 -9.42
N VAL A 128 -27.09 26.98 -10.13
CA VAL A 128 -26.66 27.06 -11.52
C VAL A 128 -27.83 27.43 -12.42
N THR A 129 -28.99 26.79 -12.24
CA THR A 129 -30.20 27.08 -13.03
C THR A 129 -30.67 28.51 -12.83
N SER A 130 -30.70 29.00 -11.59
CA SER A 130 -31.08 30.40 -11.29
C SER A 130 -30.11 31.41 -11.94
N GLY A 131 -28.80 31.08 -11.97
CA GLY A 131 -27.80 31.90 -12.65
C GLY A 131 -27.97 31.90 -14.17
N LEU A 132 -28.29 30.75 -14.77
CA LEU A 132 -28.53 30.62 -16.20
C LEU A 132 -29.86 31.30 -16.63
N ASP A 133 -30.88 31.28 -15.78
CA ASP A 133 -32.16 31.96 -16.00
C ASP A 133 -31.97 33.47 -16.02
N PHE A 134 -31.13 33.99 -15.13
CA PHE A 134 -30.78 35.42 -15.11
C PHE A 134 -30.07 35.84 -16.42
N LEU A 135 -29.27 34.97 -17.02
CA LEU A 135 -28.56 35.20 -18.28
C LEU A 135 -29.44 34.93 -19.53
N GLN A 136 -30.72 34.55 -19.36
CA GLN A 136 -31.64 34.20 -20.45
C GLN A 136 -31.09 33.17 -21.45
N VAL A 137 -30.38 32.15 -20.96
CA VAL A 137 -29.75 31.11 -21.78
C VAL A 137 -30.80 30.17 -22.35
N GLN A 138 -30.62 29.69 -23.58
CA GLN A 138 -31.52 28.75 -24.23
C GLN A 138 -31.61 27.40 -23.49
N ASP A 139 -32.75 26.78 -23.48
CA ASP A 139 -33.05 25.57 -22.68
C ASP A 139 -32.11 24.38 -22.98
N TRP A 140 -31.71 24.19 -24.24
CA TRP A 140 -30.81 23.12 -24.61
C TRP A 140 -29.41 23.28 -23.99
N LEU A 141 -28.95 24.53 -23.83
CA LEU A 141 -27.65 24.82 -23.21
C LEU A 141 -27.71 24.70 -21.68
N LYS A 142 -28.88 25.03 -21.08
CA LYS A 142 -29.14 24.78 -19.63
C LYS A 142 -29.05 23.28 -19.33
N SER A 143 -29.77 22.43 -20.11
CA SER A 143 -29.74 20.99 -19.95
C SER A 143 -28.33 20.44 -20.10
N LEU A 144 -27.56 20.90 -21.09
CA LEU A 144 -26.17 20.48 -21.29
C LEU A 144 -25.27 20.81 -20.08
N ILE A 145 -25.44 22.00 -19.50
CA ILE A 145 -24.64 22.44 -18.34
C ILE A 145 -25.06 21.69 -17.08
N VAL A 146 -26.36 21.63 -16.80
CA VAL A 146 -26.87 21.03 -15.57
C VAL A 146 -26.76 19.51 -15.60
N ASP A 147 -27.29 18.87 -16.65
CA ASP A 147 -27.34 17.42 -16.73
C ASP A 147 -25.99 16.80 -17.20
N GLY A 148 -25.19 17.55 -17.95
CA GLY A 148 -23.87 17.10 -18.37
C GLY A 148 -22.77 17.45 -17.38
N ILE A 149 -22.50 18.75 -17.18
CA ILE A 149 -21.35 19.20 -16.41
C ILE A 149 -21.58 19.06 -14.91
N VAL A 150 -22.71 19.61 -14.42
CA VAL A 150 -22.99 19.61 -12.97
C VAL A 150 -23.23 18.21 -12.46
N ALA A 151 -24.06 17.41 -13.15
CA ALA A 151 -24.31 16.03 -12.78
C ALA A 151 -23.04 15.16 -12.90
N GLY A 152 -22.23 15.33 -13.94
CA GLY A 152 -20.99 14.60 -14.09
C GLY A 152 -19.96 14.90 -13.01
N ILE A 153 -19.77 16.17 -12.66
CA ILE A 153 -18.90 16.58 -11.54
C ILE A 153 -19.49 16.10 -10.21
N GLY A 154 -20.82 16.20 -10.04
CA GLY A 154 -21.54 15.76 -8.85
C GLY A 154 -21.34 14.28 -8.55
N THR A 155 -21.43 13.42 -9.57
CA THR A 155 -21.16 11.98 -9.41
C THR A 155 -19.75 11.70 -8.90
N VAL A 156 -18.73 12.35 -9.45
CA VAL A 156 -17.34 12.16 -9.01
C VAL A 156 -17.11 12.67 -7.58
N LEU A 157 -17.62 13.87 -7.27
CA LEU A 157 -17.48 14.45 -5.93
C LEU A 157 -18.35 13.74 -4.89
N GLY A 158 -19.45 13.13 -5.30
CA GLY A 158 -20.34 12.35 -4.46
C GLY A 158 -19.68 11.12 -3.85
N PHE A 159 -18.67 10.53 -4.51
CA PHE A 159 -17.88 9.41 -3.94
C PHE A 159 -16.82 9.86 -2.92
N LEU A 160 -16.54 11.16 -2.83
CA LEU A 160 -15.47 11.68 -1.97
C LEU A 160 -15.66 11.31 -0.47
N PRO A 161 -16.86 11.44 0.13
CA PRO A 161 -17.08 11.08 1.52
C PRO A 161 -16.81 9.61 1.81
N GLN A 162 -17.23 8.70 0.92
CA GLN A 162 -17.00 7.27 1.06
C GLN A 162 -15.51 6.92 1.03
N ILE A 163 -14.77 7.50 0.10
CA ILE A 163 -13.32 7.33 0.00
C ILE A 163 -12.64 7.88 1.25
N PHE A 164 -13.08 9.03 1.77
CA PHE A 164 -12.52 9.65 2.96
C PHE A 164 -12.67 8.75 4.20
N VAL A 165 -13.85 8.18 4.43
CA VAL A 165 -14.07 7.21 5.52
C VAL A 165 -13.18 5.98 5.36
N LEU A 166 -13.05 5.45 4.15
CA LEU A 166 -12.18 4.31 3.86
C LEU A 166 -10.72 4.62 4.23
N PHE A 167 -10.22 5.81 3.83
CA PHE A 167 -8.84 6.20 4.14
C PHE A 167 -8.61 6.40 5.63
N ILE A 168 -9.57 6.94 6.36
CA ILE A 168 -9.47 7.04 7.83
C ILE A 168 -9.35 5.65 8.44
N CYS A 169 -10.21 4.71 8.03
CA CYS A 169 -10.16 3.34 8.54
C CYS A 169 -8.82 2.65 8.22
N LEU A 170 -8.33 2.79 6.99
CA LEU A 170 -7.03 2.23 6.60
C LEU A 170 -5.87 2.90 7.34
N GLY A 171 -5.90 4.22 7.53
CA GLY A 171 -4.89 4.96 8.29
C GLY A 171 -4.83 4.51 9.76
N VAL A 172 -5.97 4.32 10.39
CA VAL A 172 -6.03 3.77 11.76
C VAL A 172 -5.42 2.37 11.82
N LEU A 173 -5.68 1.49 10.84
CA LEU A 173 -5.08 0.15 10.78
C LEU A 173 -3.55 0.21 10.56
N GLU A 174 -3.09 1.19 9.82
CA GLU A 174 -1.66 1.44 9.58
C GLU A 174 -0.98 1.95 10.86
N ASP A 175 -1.56 2.94 11.52
CA ASP A 175 -1.02 3.54 12.76
C ASP A 175 -0.93 2.53 13.92
N ILE A 176 -1.91 1.63 14.03
CA ILE A 176 -1.88 0.52 15.01
C ILE A 176 -0.78 -0.51 14.67
N GLY A 177 -0.20 -0.44 13.47
CA GLY A 177 0.82 -1.38 13.00
C GLY A 177 0.24 -2.73 12.55
N TYR A 178 -1.08 -2.80 12.33
CA TYR A 178 -1.74 -4.03 11.88
C TYR A 178 -1.26 -4.47 10.49
N MET A 179 -1.05 -3.49 9.59
CA MET A 179 -0.60 -3.74 8.23
C MET A 179 0.77 -4.42 8.16
N SER A 180 1.74 -3.99 8.98
CA SER A 180 3.08 -4.58 9.03
C SER A 180 3.06 -6.02 9.54
N ARG A 181 2.19 -6.33 10.51
CA ARG A 181 2.02 -7.67 11.06
C ARG A 181 1.45 -8.65 10.04
N ILE A 182 0.43 -8.22 9.30
CA ILE A 182 -0.17 -9.03 8.22
C ILE A 182 0.80 -9.20 7.07
N ALA A 183 1.55 -8.16 6.69
CA ALA A 183 2.57 -8.26 5.65
C ALA A 183 3.61 -9.33 5.97
N PHE A 184 4.05 -9.43 7.23
CA PHE A 184 4.97 -10.48 7.68
C PHE A 184 4.38 -11.90 7.54
N VAL A 185 3.10 -12.08 7.89
CA VAL A 185 2.42 -13.39 7.73
C VAL A 185 2.25 -13.75 6.26
N MET A 186 1.90 -12.75 5.43
CA MET A 186 1.65 -12.94 4.00
C MET A 186 2.94 -13.08 3.19
N ASP A 187 4.08 -12.57 3.68
CA ASP A 187 5.38 -12.67 3.00
C ASP A 187 5.71 -14.12 2.62
N ARG A 188 5.47 -15.07 3.52
CA ARG A 188 5.69 -16.48 3.24
C ARG A 188 4.82 -17.03 2.11
N ILE A 189 3.58 -16.52 1.96
CA ILE A 189 2.66 -16.94 0.91
C ILE A 189 3.09 -16.33 -0.42
N PHE A 190 3.43 -15.03 -0.41
CA PHE A 190 3.83 -14.30 -1.61
C PHE A 190 5.18 -14.77 -2.16
N ARG A 191 6.12 -15.15 -1.30
CA ARG A 191 7.39 -15.77 -1.73
C ARG A 191 7.19 -17.07 -2.53
N ARG A 192 6.11 -17.82 -2.29
CA ARG A 192 5.75 -18.98 -3.13
C ARG A 192 5.40 -18.60 -4.57
N PHE A 193 4.92 -17.38 -4.77
CA PHE A 193 4.59 -16.83 -6.09
C PHE A 193 5.74 -15.99 -6.68
N GLY A 194 6.90 -15.96 -6.01
CA GLY A 194 8.07 -15.19 -6.43
C GLY A 194 7.91 -13.68 -6.25
N LEU A 195 7.05 -13.24 -5.32
CA LEU A 195 6.83 -11.83 -4.98
C LEU A 195 7.27 -11.57 -3.53
N SER A 196 7.78 -10.37 -3.27
CA SER A 196 8.10 -9.96 -1.91
C SER A 196 6.83 -9.70 -1.10
N GLY A 197 6.87 -9.95 0.23
CA GLY A 197 5.75 -9.66 1.12
C GLY A 197 5.36 -8.18 1.17
N LYS A 198 6.29 -7.28 0.83
CA LYS A 198 6.01 -5.85 0.68
C LYS A 198 4.98 -5.56 -0.43
N SER A 199 4.85 -6.44 -1.43
CA SER A 199 3.86 -6.33 -2.51
C SER A 199 2.42 -6.51 -2.03
N PHE A 200 2.21 -7.16 -0.88
CA PHE A 200 0.89 -7.39 -0.31
C PHE A 200 0.18 -6.10 0.10
N ILE A 201 0.92 -5.16 0.72
CA ILE A 201 0.35 -3.89 1.20
C ILE A 201 -0.30 -3.07 0.05
N PRO A 202 0.39 -2.79 -1.06
CA PRO A 202 -0.22 -2.15 -2.22
C PRO A 202 -1.42 -2.91 -2.79
N MET A 203 -1.34 -4.24 -2.88
CA MET A 203 -2.46 -5.05 -3.37
C MET A 203 -3.69 -4.93 -2.47
N LEU A 204 -3.49 -4.89 -1.16
CA LEU A 204 -4.55 -4.73 -0.18
C LEU A 204 -5.18 -3.32 -0.28
N ILE A 205 -4.37 -2.28 -0.37
CA ILE A 205 -4.84 -0.91 -0.55
C ILE A 205 -5.64 -0.78 -1.86
N SER A 206 -5.27 -1.53 -2.92
CA SER A 206 -5.94 -1.49 -4.21
C SER A 206 -7.39 -1.99 -4.17
N THR A 207 -7.74 -2.82 -3.21
CA THR A 207 -9.15 -3.23 -3.01
C THR A 207 -10.03 -2.05 -2.59
N GLY A 208 -9.46 -1.05 -1.92
CA GLY A 208 -10.14 0.21 -1.61
C GLY A 208 -10.00 1.24 -2.74
N CYS A 209 -8.79 1.56 -3.11
CA CYS A 209 -8.51 2.54 -4.16
C CYS A 209 -7.17 2.24 -4.88
N GLY A 210 -7.19 2.16 -6.20
CA GLY A 210 -6.01 1.87 -7.02
C GLY A 210 -4.93 2.96 -6.99
N VAL A 211 -5.31 4.22 -6.79
CA VAL A 211 -4.35 5.35 -6.81
C VAL A 211 -3.33 5.26 -5.68
N PRO A 212 -3.74 5.20 -4.39
CA PRO A 212 -2.79 5.05 -3.29
C PRO A 212 -2.07 3.70 -3.31
N ALA A 213 -2.69 2.66 -3.86
CA ALA A 213 -2.02 1.37 -4.06
C ALA A 213 -0.80 1.50 -4.98
N VAL A 214 -0.94 2.19 -6.11
CA VAL A 214 0.17 2.48 -7.02
C VAL A 214 1.20 3.37 -6.35
N MET A 215 0.77 4.37 -5.56
CA MET A 215 1.71 5.24 -4.83
C MET A 215 2.49 4.48 -3.76
N SER A 216 1.84 3.58 -3.00
CA SER A 216 2.50 2.77 -1.96
C SER A 216 3.47 1.74 -2.54
N SER A 217 3.29 1.33 -3.80
CA SER A 217 4.23 0.42 -4.48
C SER A 217 5.66 0.98 -4.62
N ARG A 218 5.86 2.30 -4.42
CA ARG A 218 7.19 2.94 -4.40
C ARG A 218 8.08 2.43 -3.27
N THR A 219 7.49 1.86 -2.22
CA THR A 219 8.24 1.26 -1.11
C THR A 219 8.87 -0.09 -1.46
N ILE A 220 8.53 -0.66 -2.62
CA ILE A 220 9.09 -1.91 -3.11
C ILE A 220 10.40 -1.61 -3.83
N GLU A 221 11.50 -2.12 -3.30
CA GLU A 221 12.85 -1.87 -3.80
C GLU A 221 13.11 -2.59 -5.11
N ASN A 222 12.68 -3.86 -5.21
CA ASN A 222 12.85 -4.66 -6.42
C ASN A 222 11.95 -4.14 -7.56
N GLU A 223 12.54 -3.69 -8.65
CA GLU A 223 11.83 -3.09 -9.78
C GLU A 223 10.88 -4.07 -10.48
N ARG A 224 11.25 -5.35 -10.56
CA ARG A 224 10.41 -6.40 -11.14
C ARG A 224 9.14 -6.60 -10.31
N ASP A 225 9.29 -6.73 -9.00
CA ASP A 225 8.16 -6.94 -8.07
C ASP A 225 7.27 -5.71 -8.05
N ARG A 226 7.85 -4.52 -8.06
CA ARG A 226 7.11 -3.25 -8.15
C ARG A 226 6.26 -3.18 -9.41
N ARG A 227 6.81 -3.52 -10.58
CA ARG A 227 6.06 -3.52 -11.85
C ARG A 227 4.92 -4.55 -11.83
N ILE A 228 5.17 -5.76 -11.34
CA ILE A 228 4.14 -6.80 -11.22
C ILE A 228 3.05 -6.34 -10.25
N THR A 229 3.42 -5.77 -9.12
CA THR A 229 2.47 -5.26 -8.12
C THR A 229 1.60 -4.13 -8.69
N ILE A 230 2.16 -3.16 -9.42
CA ILE A 230 1.40 -2.09 -10.08
C ILE A 230 0.40 -2.67 -11.09
N MET A 231 0.85 -3.61 -11.93
CA MET A 231 -0.02 -4.25 -12.92
C MET A 231 -1.17 -5.01 -12.23
N THR A 232 -0.87 -5.79 -11.20
CA THR A 232 -1.87 -6.61 -10.49
C THR A 232 -2.84 -5.73 -9.68
N ALA A 233 -2.33 -4.68 -9.04
CA ALA A 233 -3.15 -3.75 -8.26
C ALA A 233 -4.23 -3.06 -9.12
N THR A 234 -3.91 -2.75 -10.38
CA THR A 234 -4.90 -2.13 -11.29
C THR A 234 -6.03 -3.06 -11.72
N PHE A 235 -5.86 -4.38 -11.63
CA PHE A 235 -6.91 -5.36 -11.93
C PHE A 235 -7.81 -5.65 -10.73
N MET A 236 -7.40 -5.31 -9.52
CA MET A 236 -8.23 -5.54 -8.33
C MET A 236 -9.51 -4.70 -8.40
N PRO A 237 -10.68 -5.33 -8.14
CA PRO A 237 -11.94 -4.60 -8.09
C PRO A 237 -11.94 -3.71 -6.84
N CYS A 238 -12.06 -2.40 -7.04
CA CYS A 238 -12.37 -1.46 -5.98
C CYS A 238 -13.89 -1.18 -5.95
N SER A 239 -14.37 -0.50 -4.91
CA SER A 239 -15.80 -0.18 -4.78
C SER A 239 -16.38 0.49 -6.04
N ALA A 240 -15.66 1.42 -6.64
CA ALA A 240 -16.07 2.14 -7.86
C ALA A 240 -16.08 1.28 -9.15
N LYS A 241 -15.49 0.08 -9.12
CA LYS A 241 -15.51 -0.84 -10.28
C LYS A 241 -16.58 -1.92 -10.14
N LEU A 242 -17.15 -2.09 -8.94
CA LEU A 242 -18.19 -3.09 -8.66
C LEU A 242 -19.59 -2.52 -8.79
N GLU A 243 -19.75 -1.20 -8.91
CA GLU A 243 -20.97 -0.51 -9.30
C GLU A 243 -21.04 -0.34 -10.83
#